data_8f240b3e0f90ca8ab8bddf587d90e6c4
#
_entry.id   8f240b3e0f90ca8ab8bddf587d90e6c4
#
_cell.length_a   1.000
_cell.length_b   1.000
_cell.length_c   1.000
_cell.angle_alpha   90.00
_cell.angle_beta   90.00
_cell.angle_gamma   90.00
#
_symmetry.space_group_name_H-M   'P 1'
#
loop_
_entity.id
_entity.type
_entity.pdbx_description
1 polymer ?
#
loop_
_entity_poly.entity_id
_entity_poly.type
_entity_poly.pdbx_seq_one_letter_code
_entity_poly.pdbx_strand_id
1 'polypeptide(L)'
;MWKGMIIMEDKQVMNRKTSSKELHLISCGWEKCTPDQSYGPGVRRYYTVHFVLKGQGYFYINNRKYTLKAGQCFFIPPVVSTLYKAEPSDPWTYTWICFNGENDAALSEHCHLTLENPVQQLTSVIPYAETICEMMTHPQLTPSNEAYIQSSLYRIIAMLEEEFHASYTTMEANDNFYITQAVDYIKKSPFLDITVTDVADYLHISRSHLYGLFKKHLGTTPQAFLTSAKIINARELLTITDIPIANIATSCGYQNPFAFSRAFKKETGMTPRGYREKYHHAEDLLDC
;
A
#
# COMPACT_ATOMS: atom_id res chain seq x y z
N MET A 1 7.71 28.96 9.59
CA MET A 1 6.79 29.89 8.91
C MET A 1 6.77 29.44 7.44
N TRP A 2 5.67 28.86 7.01
CA TRP A 2 5.49 28.20 5.69
C TRP A 2 5.39 29.23 4.57
N LYS A 3 6.47 29.88 4.19
CA LYS A 3 6.50 30.96 3.21
C LYS A 3 6.60 30.51 1.75
N GLY A 4 6.16 29.32 1.39
CA GLY A 4 6.22 28.81 0.02
C GLY A 4 5.07 27.88 -0.38
N MET A 5 4.21 27.48 0.55
CA MET A 5 3.04 26.66 0.22
C MET A 5 1.93 27.60 -0.28
N ILE A 6 2.08 27.99 -1.52
CA ILE A 6 1.09 28.71 -2.33
C ILE A 6 -0.26 27.98 -2.18
N ILE A 7 -1.31 28.77 -2.06
CA ILE A 7 -2.73 28.45 -2.09
C ILE A 7 -2.96 27.15 -2.89
N MET A 8 -2.81 26.03 -2.19
CA MET A 8 -3.04 24.72 -2.81
C MET A 8 -4.54 24.45 -2.66
N GLU A 9 -5.14 23.91 -3.69
CA GLU A 9 -6.47 23.31 -3.62
C GLU A 9 -6.56 22.38 -2.42
N ASP A 10 -7.74 22.15 -1.87
CA ASP A 10 -7.91 21.30 -0.66
C ASP A 10 -7.41 19.88 -0.87
N LYS A 11 -7.23 19.45 -2.13
CA LYS A 11 -6.61 18.18 -2.53
C LYS A 11 -5.84 18.35 -3.83
N GLN A 12 -4.64 17.76 -3.91
CA GLN A 12 -3.87 17.64 -5.14
C GLN A 12 -3.24 16.25 -5.20
N VAL A 13 -3.34 15.60 -6.35
CA VAL A 13 -2.83 14.24 -6.59
C VAL A 13 -2.04 14.22 -7.89
N MET A 14 -0.88 13.58 -7.89
CA MET A 14 -0.13 13.24 -9.09
C MET A 14 -0.05 11.73 -9.21
N ASN A 15 -0.66 11.19 -10.26
CA ASN A 15 -0.58 9.78 -10.63
C ASN A 15 0.50 9.57 -11.68
N ARG A 16 1.19 8.44 -11.63
CA ARG A 16 2.29 8.18 -12.54
C ARG A 16 2.29 6.75 -13.05
N LYS A 17 2.53 6.58 -14.36
CA LYS A 17 2.83 5.28 -14.98
C LYS A 17 4.27 5.32 -15.45
N THR A 18 5.14 4.53 -14.84
CA THR A 18 6.57 4.48 -15.14
C THR A 18 6.99 3.10 -15.62
N SER A 19 8.12 3.01 -16.31
CA SER A 19 8.72 1.76 -16.76
C SER A 19 9.79 1.22 -15.81
N SER A 20 10.14 1.93 -14.73
CA SER A 20 11.13 1.47 -13.76
C SER A 20 10.62 0.23 -13.03
N LYS A 21 11.46 -0.81 -12.91
CA LYS A 21 11.14 -2.08 -12.27
C LYS A 21 11.58 -2.13 -10.80
N GLU A 22 12.69 -1.48 -10.45
CA GLU A 22 13.27 -1.59 -9.12
C GLU A 22 12.43 -0.90 -8.05
N LEU A 23 12.14 0.36 -8.25
CA LEU A 23 11.30 1.19 -7.39
C LEU A 23 10.68 2.27 -8.25
N HIS A 24 9.39 2.53 -8.09
CA HIS A 24 8.72 3.58 -8.83
C HIS A 24 7.56 4.18 -8.06
N LEU A 25 7.31 5.46 -8.32
CA LEU A 25 6.17 6.19 -7.79
C LEU A 25 4.90 5.75 -8.52
N ILE A 26 3.87 5.40 -7.77
CA ILE A 26 2.50 5.20 -8.26
C ILE A 26 1.74 6.52 -8.21
N SER A 27 1.70 7.14 -7.05
CA SER A 27 1.10 8.46 -6.84
C SER A 27 1.74 9.18 -5.67
N CYS A 28 1.61 10.48 -5.65
CA CYS A 28 1.86 11.31 -4.49
C CYS A 28 0.89 12.47 -4.47
N GLY A 29 0.74 13.09 -3.31
CA GLY A 29 -0.16 14.21 -3.18
C GLY A 29 -0.25 14.73 -1.77
N TRP A 30 -1.18 15.64 -1.59
CA TRP A 30 -1.56 16.15 -0.27
C TRP A 30 -3.07 16.38 -0.23
N GLU A 31 -3.62 16.35 0.94
CA GLU A 31 -5.04 16.56 1.16
C GLU A 31 -5.31 17.18 2.52
N LYS A 32 -6.16 18.19 2.53
CA LYS A 32 -6.79 18.76 3.70
C LYS A 32 -8.15 18.12 3.86
N CYS A 33 -8.26 17.21 4.81
CA CYS A 33 -9.50 16.48 5.02
C CYS A 33 -10.60 17.33 5.64
N THR A 34 -11.83 17.03 5.28
CA THR A 34 -13.02 17.51 5.98
C THR A 34 -13.29 16.67 7.23
N PRO A 35 -14.10 17.17 8.20
CA PRO A 35 -14.53 16.37 9.34
C PRO A 35 -15.09 15.01 8.92
N ASP A 36 -14.69 13.94 9.64
CA ASP A 36 -15.15 12.56 9.39
C ASP A 36 -14.78 11.96 8.02
N GLN A 37 -14.06 12.67 7.19
CA GLN A 37 -13.61 12.13 5.89
C GLN A 37 -12.79 10.86 6.09
N SER A 38 -13.14 9.82 5.36
CA SER A 38 -12.55 8.48 5.54
C SER A 38 -12.22 7.80 4.22
N TYR A 39 -11.18 6.97 4.24
CA TYR A 39 -10.75 6.13 3.14
C TYR A 39 -10.66 4.68 3.61
N GLY A 40 -11.36 3.79 2.93
CA GLY A 40 -11.45 2.39 3.28
C GLY A 40 -12.79 2.02 3.95
N PRO A 41 -12.92 0.76 4.47
CA PRO A 41 -11.89 -0.26 4.40
C PRO A 41 -11.48 -0.61 2.97
N GLY A 42 -10.21 -0.70 2.72
CA GLY A 42 -9.69 -0.97 1.38
C GLY A 42 -8.34 -1.70 1.41
N VAL A 43 -8.02 -2.36 0.30
CA VAL A 43 -6.78 -3.11 0.10
C VAL A 43 -6.08 -2.57 -1.15
N ARG A 44 -4.78 -2.33 -1.07
CA ARG A 44 -3.95 -1.79 -2.15
C ARG A 44 -2.88 -2.78 -2.58
N ARG A 45 -2.33 -2.61 -3.79
CA ARG A 45 -1.22 -3.45 -4.33
C ARG A 45 0.16 -2.84 -4.09
N TYR A 46 0.21 -1.63 -3.59
CA TYR A 46 1.43 -0.83 -3.44
C TYR A 46 1.59 -0.36 -2.00
N TYR A 47 2.77 0.04 -1.67
CA TYR A 47 3.10 0.66 -0.39
C TYR A 47 2.65 2.12 -0.37
N THR A 48 2.14 2.57 0.78
CA THR A 48 1.80 3.98 0.98
C THR A 48 2.36 4.46 2.31
N VAL A 49 3.00 5.61 2.30
CA VAL A 49 3.38 6.34 3.51
C VAL A 49 2.68 7.67 3.53
N HIS A 50 1.94 7.92 4.60
CA HIS A 50 1.31 9.21 4.86
C HIS A 50 2.07 9.97 5.93
N PHE A 51 2.22 11.28 5.76
CA PHE A 51 2.88 12.20 6.69
C PHE A 51 1.87 13.21 7.17
N VAL A 52 1.51 13.20 8.46
CA VAL A 52 0.50 14.09 9.03
C VAL A 52 1.11 15.46 9.30
N LEU A 53 0.64 16.47 8.57
CA LEU A 53 1.15 17.84 8.62
C LEU A 53 0.49 18.67 9.71
N LYS A 54 -0.83 18.52 9.90
CA LYS A 54 -1.66 19.22 10.87
C LYS A 54 -2.82 18.34 11.32
N GLY A 55 -3.46 18.68 12.42
CA GLY A 55 -4.67 18.04 12.91
C GLY A 55 -4.45 16.61 13.37
N GLN A 56 -5.53 15.87 13.44
CA GLN A 56 -5.57 14.51 13.99
C GLN A 56 -6.45 13.59 13.16
N GLY A 57 -6.22 12.27 13.30
CA GLY A 57 -7.06 11.27 12.68
C GLY A 57 -6.81 9.88 13.25
N TYR A 58 -7.53 8.94 12.71
CA TYR A 58 -7.53 7.55 13.14
C TYR A 58 -7.11 6.63 12.00
N PHE A 59 -6.22 5.71 12.30
CA PHE A 59 -5.78 4.66 11.37
C PHE A 59 -6.10 3.29 11.95
N TYR A 60 -6.72 2.45 11.16
CA TYR A 60 -7.15 1.11 11.54
C TYR A 60 -6.46 0.08 10.65
N ILE A 61 -5.74 -0.83 11.26
CA ILE A 61 -5.03 -1.92 10.60
C ILE A 61 -4.96 -3.12 11.56
N ASN A 62 -5.16 -4.34 11.06
CA ASN A 62 -5.09 -5.57 11.86
C ASN A 62 -5.94 -5.53 13.14
N ASN A 63 -7.16 -5.01 13.07
CA ASN A 63 -8.07 -4.81 14.21
C ASN A 63 -7.52 -3.89 15.33
N ARG A 64 -6.46 -3.13 15.06
CA ARG A 64 -5.92 -2.11 15.96
C ARG A 64 -6.32 -0.74 15.47
N LYS A 65 -6.61 0.15 16.43
CA LYS A 65 -6.85 1.58 16.17
C LYS A 65 -5.64 2.37 16.66
N TYR A 66 -5.13 3.21 15.79
CA TYR A 66 -4.08 4.18 16.11
C TYR A 66 -4.67 5.58 16.00
N THR A 67 -4.37 6.45 16.96
CA THR A 67 -4.68 7.88 16.90
C THR A 67 -3.40 8.61 16.49
N LEU A 68 -3.46 9.35 15.41
CA LEU A 68 -2.31 10.09 14.88
C LEU A 68 -2.57 11.59 14.97
N LYS A 69 -1.47 12.31 15.12
CA LYS A 69 -1.43 13.78 15.14
C LYS A 69 -0.30 14.30 14.26
N ALA A 70 -0.28 15.61 14.06
CA ALA A 70 0.80 16.28 13.34
C ALA A 70 2.19 15.84 13.82
N GLY A 71 3.12 15.64 12.88
CA GLY A 71 4.48 15.17 13.15
C GLY A 71 4.65 13.67 13.10
N GLN A 72 3.59 12.90 12.87
CA GLN A 72 3.64 11.45 12.74
C GLN A 72 3.46 11.01 11.28
N CYS A 73 3.96 9.81 10.97
CA CYS A 73 3.64 9.13 9.73
C CYS A 73 2.95 7.80 10.00
N PHE A 74 2.21 7.31 9.01
CA PHE A 74 1.66 5.96 9.02
C PHE A 74 1.85 5.25 7.70
N PHE A 75 2.01 3.95 7.81
CA PHE A 75 2.39 3.07 6.73
C PHE A 75 1.26 2.10 6.38
N ILE A 76 0.97 1.98 5.11
CA ILE A 76 0.01 1.02 4.56
C ILE A 76 0.78 0.06 3.64
N PRO A 77 0.99 -1.19 4.07
CA PRO A 77 1.60 -2.19 3.21
C PRO A 77 0.59 -2.74 2.18
N PRO A 78 1.08 -3.34 1.08
CA PRO A 78 0.20 -3.96 0.10
C PRO A 78 -0.55 -5.16 0.68
N VAL A 79 -1.72 -5.43 0.09
CA VAL A 79 -2.54 -6.63 0.38
C VAL A 79 -3.14 -6.67 1.79
N VAL A 80 -3.05 -5.57 2.55
CA VAL A 80 -3.63 -5.45 3.90
C VAL A 80 -4.81 -4.50 3.87
N SER A 81 -5.94 -4.92 4.49
CA SER A 81 -7.12 -4.08 4.62
C SER A 81 -6.89 -3.00 5.67
N THR A 82 -7.09 -1.77 5.28
CA THR A 82 -6.93 -0.60 6.15
C THR A 82 -8.07 0.38 5.99
N LEU A 83 -8.32 1.13 7.05
CA LEU A 83 -9.23 2.27 7.08
C LEU A 83 -8.52 3.42 7.78
N TYR A 84 -8.60 4.62 7.25
CA TYR A 84 -8.18 5.81 7.98
C TYR A 84 -9.22 6.91 7.85
N LYS A 85 -9.33 7.74 8.89
CA LYS A 85 -10.42 8.69 9.07
C LYS A 85 -9.94 9.94 9.78
N ALA A 86 -10.33 11.13 9.27
CA ALA A 86 -10.08 12.40 9.92
C ALA A 86 -10.87 12.53 11.23
N GLU A 87 -10.26 13.14 12.23
CA GLU A 87 -10.94 13.48 13.47
C GLU A 87 -11.96 14.62 13.22
N PRO A 88 -13.20 14.51 13.74
CA PRO A 88 -14.24 15.49 13.42
C PRO A 88 -13.97 16.92 13.85
N SER A 89 -13.34 17.12 15.01
CA SER A 89 -13.12 18.45 15.61
C SER A 89 -11.80 19.10 15.18
N ASP A 90 -10.82 18.28 14.75
CA ASP A 90 -9.49 18.72 14.31
C ASP A 90 -9.01 17.84 13.13
N PRO A 91 -9.69 17.91 11.96
CA PRO A 91 -9.38 17.04 10.84
C PRO A 91 -7.97 17.27 10.31
N TRP A 92 -7.27 16.18 10.06
CA TRP A 92 -5.89 16.25 9.60
C TRP A 92 -5.72 16.79 8.18
N THR A 93 -4.55 17.35 7.96
CA THR A 93 -3.95 17.57 6.63
C THR A 93 -2.75 16.66 6.54
N TYR A 94 -2.63 15.91 5.47
CA TYR A 94 -1.50 15.01 5.25
C TYR A 94 -0.97 15.12 3.81
N THR A 95 0.26 14.67 3.62
CA THR A 95 0.83 14.37 2.31
C THR A 95 1.19 12.90 2.27
N TRP A 96 1.29 12.30 1.06
CA TRP A 96 1.60 10.89 0.90
C TRP A 96 2.44 10.59 -0.32
N ILE A 97 3.08 9.43 -0.29
CA ILE A 97 3.65 8.74 -1.44
C ILE A 97 3.10 7.33 -1.53
N CYS A 98 2.78 6.89 -2.74
CA CYS A 98 2.49 5.50 -3.07
C CYS A 98 3.58 4.99 -4.00
N PHE A 99 4.18 3.87 -3.68
CA PHE A 99 5.27 3.31 -4.48
C PHE A 99 5.17 1.80 -4.59
N ASN A 100 5.82 1.26 -5.61
CA ASN A 100 5.93 -0.18 -5.85
C ASN A 100 7.28 -0.46 -6.52
N GLY A 101 7.64 -1.75 -6.65
CA GLY A 101 8.86 -2.17 -7.34
C GLY A 101 9.32 -3.55 -6.95
N GLU A 102 10.43 -4.00 -7.53
CA GLU A 102 11.01 -5.30 -7.21
C GLU A 102 11.70 -5.31 -5.82
N ASN A 103 12.13 -4.14 -5.34
CA ASN A 103 12.82 -3.96 -4.05
C ASN A 103 11.99 -3.20 -3.00
N ASP A 104 10.70 -2.96 -3.25
CA ASP A 104 9.85 -2.14 -2.39
C ASP A 104 9.70 -2.71 -0.96
N ALA A 105 9.62 -4.03 -0.83
CA ALA A 105 9.51 -4.69 0.47
C ALA A 105 10.79 -4.54 1.30
N ALA A 106 11.96 -4.75 0.70
CA ALA A 106 13.24 -4.56 1.38
C ALA A 106 13.42 -3.10 1.85
N LEU A 107 13.06 -2.13 1.00
CA LEU A 107 13.12 -0.72 1.35
C LEU A 107 12.18 -0.35 2.50
N SER A 108 10.97 -0.89 2.53
CA SER A 108 10.04 -0.65 3.65
C SER A 108 10.54 -1.25 4.96
N GLU A 109 11.23 -2.40 4.91
CA GLU A 109 11.88 -3.01 6.08
C GLU A 109 13.04 -2.17 6.60
N HIS A 110 13.90 -1.68 5.71
CA HIS A 110 15.01 -0.79 6.10
C HIS A 110 14.51 0.48 6.77
N CYS A 111 13.38 1.01 6.34
CA CYS A 111 12.72 2.16 6.98
C CYS A 111 11.98 1.80 8.28
N HIS A 112 12.00 0.56 8.76
CA HIS A 112 11.25 0.06 9.94
C HIS A 112 9.74 0.35 9.89
N LEU A 113 9.20 0.57 8.72
CA LEU A 113 7.78 0.73 8.47
C LEU A 113 7.16 -0.64 8.25
N THR A 114 6.78 -1.28 9.34
CA THR A 114 6.24 -2.64 9.37
C THR A 114 4.80 -2.66 9.85
N LEU A 115 4.14 -3.79 9.69
CA LEU A 115 2.80 -4.00 10.24
C LEU A 115 2.75 -3.99 11.77
N GLU A 116 3.85 -4.29 12.42
CA GLU A 116 3.98 -4.26 13.88
C GLU A 116 4.12 -2.81 14.37
N ASN A 117 4.80 -1.98 13.60
CA ASN A 117 5.05 -0.57 13.86
C ASN A 117 4.57 0.32 12.69
N PRO A 118 3.26 0.31 12.38
CA PRO A 118 2.74 1.01 11.21
C PRO A 118 2.62 2.52 11.41
N VAL A 119 2.87 3.01 12.61
CA VAL A 119 2.82 4.43 12.98
C VAL A 119 4.11 4.82 13.66
N GLN A 120 4.74 5.89 13.19
CA GLN A 120 6.00 6.37 13.71
C GLN A 120 5.94 7.88 13.99
N GLN A 121 6.71 8.32 15.00
CA GLN A 121 6.95 9.72 15.28
C GLN A 121 8.16 10.18 14.48
N LEU A 122 8.04 11.28 13.76
CA LEU A 122 9.14 11.90 13.02
C LEU A 122 9.72 13.09 13.79
N THR A 123 11.00 13.32 13.62
CA THR A 123 11.66 14.55 14.10
C THR A 123 11.04 15.77 13.40
N SER A 124 10.81 15.67 12.09
CA SER A 124 10.10 16.69 11.31
C SER A 124 9.45 16.09 10.07
N VAL A 125 8.20 16.45 9.81
CA VAL A 125 7.48 16.09 8.56
C VAL A 125 7.80 17.04 7.40
N ILE A 126 8.46 18.17 7.68
CA ILE A 126 8.69 19.24 6.69
C ILE A 126 9.55 18.78 5.51
N PRO A 127 10.69 18.10 5.69
CA PRO A 127 11.53 17.66 4.57
C PRO A 127 10.80 16.71 3.61
N TYR A 128 9.94 15.84 4.14
CA TYR A 128 9.11 14.93 3.35
C TYR A 128 8.07 15.69 2.53
N ALA A 129 7.36 16.61 3.18
CA ALA A 129 6.36 17.44 2.51
C ALA A 129 6.96 18.30 1.40
N GLU A 130 8.11 18.92 1.64
CA GLU A 130 8.83 19.73 0.65
C GLU A 130 9.26 18.87 -0.54
N THR A 131 9.83 17.68 -0.30
CA THR A 131 10.23 16.76 -1.37
C THR A 131 9.03 16.29 -2.20
N ILE A 132 7.89 15.99 -1.56
CA ILE A 132 6.67 15.59 -2.27
C ILE A 132 6.09 16.76 -3.08
N CYS A 133 6.05 17.97 -2.50
CA CYS A 133 5.62 19.17 -3.23
C CYS A 133 6.52 19.41 -4.46
N GLU A 134 7.82 19.23 -4.33
CA GLU A 134 8.76 19.35 -5.43
C GLU A 134 8.51 18.32 -6.53
N MET A 135 8.25 17.05 -6.16
CA MET A 135 7.85 16.01 -7.13
C MET A 135 6.61 16.42 -7.93
N MET A 136 5.62 17.04 -7.29
CA MET A 136 4.36 17.47 -7.92
C MET A 136 4.52 18.62 -8.91
N THR A 137 5.64 19.31 -8.92
CA THR A 137 5.98 20.33 -9.95
C THR A 137 6.46 19.71 -11.26
N HIS A 138 6.65 18.39 -11.35
CA HIS A 138 7.17 17.66 -12.50
C HIS A 138 6.15 16.63 -13.06
N PRO A 139 4.91 17.05 -13.42
CA PRO A 139 3.85 16.11 -13.76
C PRO A 139 4.02 15.46 -15.14
N GLN A 140 4.80 16.09 -16.06
CA GLN A 140 4.97 15.56 -17.42
C GLN A 140 5.85 14.30 -17.42
N LEU A 141 5.49 13.33 -18.29
CA LEU A 141 6.24 12.09 -18.52
C LEU A 141 7.41 12.33 -19.49
N THR A 142 8.46 12.98 -18.99
CA THR A 142 9.72 13.15 -19.73
C THR A 142 10.85 12.37 -19.04
N PRO A 143 11.89 11.91 -19.77
CA PRO A 143 13.02 11.22 -19.14
C PRO A 143 13.67 12.01 -18.00
N SER A 144 13.73 13.34 -18.13
CA SER A 144 14.29 14.22 -17.08
C SER A 144 13.41 14.21 -15.83
N ASN A 145 12.08 14.35 -15.99
CA ASN A 145 11.15 14.31 -14.86
C ASN A 145 11.09 12.91 -14.22
N GLU A 146 11.22 11.84 -15.02
CA GLU A 146 11.36 10.49 -14.49
C GLU A 146 12.57 10.37 -13.54
N ALA A 147 13.74 10.80 -13.99
CA ALA A 147 14.94 10.76 -13.19
C ALA A 147 14.80 11.63 -11.92
N TYR A 148 14.15 12.79 -12.05
CA TYR A 148 13.88 13.69 -10.93
C TYR A 148 12.98 13.05 -9.87
N ILE A 149 11.84 12.50 -10.30
CA ILE A 149 10.89 11.80 -9.42
C ILE A 149 11.57 10.60 -8.75
N GLN A 150 12.32 9.82 -9.52
CA GLN A 150 13.03 8.66 -9.00
C GLN A 150 14.05 9.03 -7.92
N SER A 151 14.85 10.08 -8.15
CA SER A 151 15.82 10.58 -7.17
C SER A 151 15.12 11.09 -5.90
N SER A 152 14.00 11.80 -6.05
CA SER A 152 13.21 12.31 -4.93
C SER A 152 12.59 11.17 -4.11
N LEU A 153 12.12 10.09 -4.77
CA LEU A 153 11.59 8.91 -4.08
C LEU A 153 12.68 8.22 -3.26
N TYR A 154 13.87 7.98 -3.83
CA TYR A 154 15.01 7.44 -3.08
C TYR A 154 15.45 8.37 -1.93
N ARG A 155 15.39 9.68 -2.11
CA ARG A 155 15.67 10.65 -1.04
C ARG A 155 14.70 10.49 0.13
N ILE A 156 13.38 10.31 -0.13
CA ILE A 156 12.41 10.07 0.93
C ILE A 156 12.72 8.76 1.67
N ILE A 157 13.06 7.69 0.95
CA ILE A 157 13.45 6.41 1.55
C ILE A 157 14.69 6.59 2.44
N ALA A 158 15.72 7.25 1.94
CA ALA A 158 16.95 7.51 2.72
C ALA A 158 16.66 8.31 4.00
N MET A 159 15.83 9.35 3.92
CA MET A 159 15.42 10.12 5.11
C MET A 159 14.66 9.24 6.13
N LEU A 160 13.81 8.32 5.68
CA LEU A 160 13.11 7.39 6.56
C LEU A 160 14.08 6.37 7.20
N GLU A 161 15.05 5.87 6.43
CA GLU A 161 16.10 4.99 6.96
C GLU A 161 16.94 5.68 8.04
N GLU A 162 17.37 6.92 7.79
CA GLU A 162 18.13 7.72 8.77
C GLU A 162 17.30 7.99 10.04
N GLU A 163 16.01 8.31 9.89
CA GLU A 163 15.10 8.60 11.01
C GLU A 163 14.87 7.39 11.91
N PHE A 164 14.75 6.20 11.31
CA PHE A 164 14.34 4.99 12.02
C PHE A 164 15.42 3.90 12.11
N HIS A 165 16.68 4.30 11.94
CA HIS A 165 17.80 3.35 11.98
C HIS A 165 17.84 2.60 13.30
N ALA A 166 17.36 1.34 13.30
CA ALA A 166 17.42 0.44 14.46
C ALA A 166 18.58 -0.54 14.33
N SER A 167 19.12 -0.94 15.48
CA SER A 167 20.12 -2.00 15.56
C SER A 167 19.48 -3.33 15.18
N TYR A 168 19.76 -3.83 13.99
CA TYR A 168 19.32 -5.14 13.52
C TYR A 168 19.86 -6.26 14.43
N THR A 169 18.99 -7.08 14.95
CA THR A 169 19.38 -8.41 15.43
C THR A 169 19.37 -9.39 14.26
N THR A 170 20.35 -10.29 14.19
CA THR A 170 20.50 -11.27 13.09
C THR A 170 19.29 -12.20 12.91
N MET A 171 18.50 -12.42 13.96
CA MET A 171 17.29 -13.24 13.91
C MET A 171 16.10 -12.51 13.25
N GLU A 172 15.92 -11.23 13.55
CA GLU A 172 14.86 -10.40 12.93
C GLU A 172 15.13 -10.17 11.45
N ALA A 173 16.39 -9.99 11.08
CA ALA A 173 16.80 -9.88 9.67
C ALA A 173 16.44 -11.14 8.86
N ASN A 174 16.51 -12.33 9.45
CA ASN A 174 16.21 -13.59 8.77
C ASN A 174 14.69 -13.81 8.61
N ASP A 175 13.91 -13.51 9.64
CA ASP A 175 12.44 -13.58 9.58
C ASP A 175 11.88 -12.60 8.54
N ASN A 176 12.40 -11.37 8.54
CA ASN A 176 12.03 -10.34 7.58
C ASN A 176 12.36 -10.75 6.15
N PHE A 177 13.54 -11.34 5.91
CA PHE A 177 13.90 -11.87 4.60
C PHE A 177 12.87 -12.87 4.07
N TYR A 178 12.43 -13.84 4.89
CA TYR A 178 11.42 -14.81 4.46
C TYR A 178 10.08 -14.18 4.14
N ILE A 179 9.63 -13.21 4.94
CA ILE A 179 8.36 -12.51 4.68
C ILE A 179 8.43 -11.68 3.40
N THR A 180 9.51 -10.95 3.20
CA THR A 180 9.74 -10.17 1.98
C THR A 180 9.70 -11.06 0.75
N GLN A 181 10.44 -12.18 0.76
CA GLN A 181 10.45 -13.12 -0.35
C GLN A 181 9.08 -13.79 -0.58
N ALA A 182 8.33 -14.09 0.50
CA ALA A 182 6.98 -14.62 0.39
C ALA A 182 6.02 -13.65 -0.31
N VAL A 183 6.03 -12.39 0.14
CA VAL A 183 5.18 -11.31 -0.43
C VAL A 183 5.54 -11.08 -1.88
N ASP A 184 6.81 -11.02 -2.22
CA ASP A 184 7.31 -10.84 -3.57
C ASP A 184 6.92 -11.99 -4.49
N TYR A 185 7.08 -13.23 -4.04
CA TYR A 185 6.67 -14.41 -4.78
C TYR A 185 5.18 -14.40 -5.11
N ILE A 186 4.34 -14.04 -4.11
CA ILE A 186 2.90 -13.92 -4.29
C ILE A 186 2.54 -12.79 -5.28
N LYS A 187 3.18 -11.61 -5.16
CA LYS A 187 2.95 -10.47 -6.06
C LYS A 187 3.34 -10.75 -7.50
N LYS A 188 4.46 -11.44 -7.71
CA LYS A 188 5.02 -11.75 -9.04
C LYS A 188 4.31 -12.91 -9.72
N SER A 189 3.46 -13.66 -9.02
CA SER A 189 2.72 -14.80 -9.57
C SER A 189 1.55 -14.32 -10.46
N PRO A 190 1.63 -14.48 -11.80
CA PRO A 190 0.75 -13.75 -12.73
C PRO A 190 -0.71 -14.17 -12.67
N PHE A 191 -1.01 -15.42 -12.32
CA PHE A 191 -2.38 -15.96 -12.27
C PHE A 191 -2.86 -16.33 -10.87
N LEU A 192 -2.02 -16.10 -9.83
CA LEU A 192 -2.33 -16.38 -8.43
C LEU A 192 -2.96 -17.77 -8.17
N ASP A 193 -2.70 -18.77 -9.02
CA ASP A 193 -3.11 -20.16 -8.81
C ASP A 193 -2.20 -20.90 -7.82
N ILE A 194 -1.30 -20.16 -7.18
CA ILE A 194 -0.41 -20.64 -6.14
C ILE A 194 -1.15 -20.91 -4.82
N THR A 195 -0.61 -21.86 -4.09
CA THR A 195 -1.08 -22.29 -2.76
C THR A 195 -0.10 -21.87 -1.66
N VAL A 196 -0.51 -21.97 -0.40
CA VAL A 196 0.38 -21.78 0.76
C VAL A 196 1.56 -22.77 0.73
N THR A 197 1.34 -23.97 0.17
CA THR A 197 2.40 -24.98 0.02
C THR A 197 3.46 -24.50 -0.97
N ASP A 198 3.04 -23.96 -2.13
CA ASP A 198 3.99 -23.46 -3.14
C ASP A 198 4.85 -22.31 -2.61
N VAL A 199 4.27 -21.42 -1.79
CA VAL A 199 5.03 -20.35 -1.10
C VAL A 199 6.04 -20.94 -0.13
N ALA A 200 5.66 -21.93 0.68
CA ALA A 200 6.54 -22.56 1.65
C ALA A 200 7.68 -23.32 0.96
N ASP A 201 7.36 -24.06 -0.13
CA ASP A 201 8.33 -24.81 -0.94
C ASP A 201 9.33 -23.87 -1.64
N TYR A 202 8.85 -22.75 -2.20
CA TYR A 202 9.71 -21.71 -2.78
C TYR A 202 10.73 -21.16 -1.79
N LEU A 203 10.32 -20.96 -0.54
CA LEU A 203 11.18 -20.45 0.53
C LEU A 203 12.00 -21.54 1.24
N HIS A 204 11.82 -22.83 0.88
CA HIS A 204 12.42 -23.97 1.56
C HIS A 204 12.16 -24.02 3.07
N ILE A 205 10.96 -23.63 3.51
CA ILE A 205 10.54 -23.66 4.92
C ILE A 205 9.27 -24.48 5.11
N SER A 206 9.00 -24.90 6.34
CA SER A 206 7.73 -25.57 6.64
C SER A 206 6.54 -24.62 6.60
N ARG A 207 5.36 -25.16 6.26
CA ARG A 207 4.09 -24.38 6.30
C ARG A 207 3.81 -23.81 7.70
N SER A 208 4.20 -24.52 8.76
CA SER A 208 4.04 -24.04 10.14
C SER A 208 4.93 -22.83 10.41
N HIS A 209 6.16 -22.85 9.91
CA HIS A 209 7.07 -21.71 10.00
C HIS A 209 6.54 -20.51 9.22
N LEU A 210 6.13 -20.70 7.97
CA LEU A 210 5.50 -19.68 7.16
C LEU A 210 4.26 -19.07 7.85
N TYR A 211 3.41 -19.90 8.47
CA TYR A 211 2.27 -19.43 9.23
C TYR A 211 2.69 -18.55 10.42
N GLY A 212 3.68 -18.97 11.17
CA GLY A 212 4.26 -18.19 12.29
C GLY A 212 4.77 -16.83 11.84
N LEU A 213 5.55 -16.81 10.75
CA LEU A 213 6.07 -15.58 10.14
C LEU A 213 4.95 -14.62 9.71
N PHE A 214 3.94 -15.12 8.97
CA PHE A 214 2.80 -14.30 8.56
C PHE A 214 2.01 -13.76 9.75
N LYS A 215 1.82 -14.56 10.79
CA LYS A 215 1.15 -14.09 12.02
C LYS A 215 1.95 -13.06 12.76
N LYS A 216 3.26 -13.28 12.90
CA LYS A 216 4.18 -12.38 13.61
C LYS A 216 4.32 -11.05 12.88
N HIS A 217 4.64 -11.07 11.58
CA HIS A 217 5.03 -9.87 10.83
C HIS A 217 3.86 -9.20 10.08
N LEU A 218 2.87 -9.98 9.61
CA LEU A 218 1.75 -9.45 8.84
C LEU A 218 0.41 -9.49 9.58
N GLY A 219 0.35 -10.02 10.80
CA GLY A 219 -0.88 -10.11 11.60
C GLY A 219 -1.98 -10.99 11.00
N THR A 220 -1.71 -11.62 9.85
CA THR A 220 -2.67 -12.42 9.07
C THR A 220 -2.18 -13.85 8.89
N THR A 221 -2.95 -14.70 8.20
CA THR A 221 -2.48 -16.03 7.79
C THR A 221 -2.01 -16.01 6.35
N PRO A 222 -1.08 -16.89 5.92
CA PRO A 222 -0.68 -17.02 4.52
C PRO A 222 -1.89 -17.22 3.59
N GLN A 223 -2.87 -18.03 4.00
CA GLN A 223 -4.09 -18.29 3.23
C GLN A 223 -4.96 -17.04 3.07
N ALA A 224 -5.14 -16.25 4.12
CA ALA A 224 -5.91 -15.02 4.06
C ALA A 224 -5.20 -13.99 3.17
N PHE A 225 -3.88 -13.89 3.27
CA PHE A 225 -3.06 -13.03 2.43
C PHE A 225 -3.18 -13.39 0.94
N LEU A 226 -3.05 -14.68 0.60
CA LEU A 226 -3.27 -15.17 -0.77
C LEU A 226 -4.68 -14.87 -1.28
N THR A 227 -5.69 -15.03 -0.42
CA THR A 227 -7.08 -14.70 -0.79
C THR A 227 -7.22 -13.23 -1.12
N SER A 228 -6.69 -12.34 -0.28
CA SER A 228 -6.72 -10.89 -0.52
C SER A 228 -5.98 -10.53 -1.83
N ALA A 229 -4.80 -11.12 -2.09
CA ALA A 229 -4.07 -10.91 -3.35
C ALA A 229 -4.88 -11.32 -4.58
N LYS A 230 -5.56 -12.47 -4.53
CA LYS A 230 -6.47 -12.95 -5.59
C LYS A 230 -7.63 -11.98 -5.84
N ILE A 231 -8.22 -11.45 -4.78
CA ILE A 231 -9.35 -10.52 -4.89
C ILE A 231 -8.90 -9.16 -5.44
N ILE A 232 -7.71 -8.68 -5.09
CA ILE A 232 -7.13 -7.46 -5.68
C ILE A 232 -6.99 -7.61 -7.19
N ASN A 233 -6.41 -8.73 -7.65
CA ASN A 233 -6.27 -9.03 -9.07
C ASN A 233 -7.63 -9.08 -9.79
N ALA A 234 -8.62 -9.72 -9.14
CA ALA A 234 -9.97 -9.80 -9.68
C ALA A 234 -10.64 -8.42 -9.79
N ARG A 235 -10.42 -7.52 -8.82
CA ARG A 235 -10.94 -6.14 -8.87
C ARG A 235 -10.40 -5.41 -10.10
N GLU A 236 -9.10 -5.48 -10.34
CA GLU A 236 -8.47 -4.88 -11.49
C GLU A 236 -9.06 -5.40 -12.81
N LEU A 237 -9.12 -6.74 -12.98
CA LEU A 237 -9.69 -7.36 -14.17
C LEU A 237 -11.18 -6.98 -14.37
N LEU A 238 -11.95 -6.88 -13.30
CA LEU A 238 -13.35 -6.44 -13.37
C LEU A 238 -13.51 -4.98 -13.79
N THR A 239 -12.54 -4.13 -13.46
CA THR A 239 -12.57 -2.69 -13.77
C THR A 239 -12.12 -2.40 -15.19
N ILE A 240 -11.08 -3.09 -15.68
CA ILE A 240 -10.42 -2.73 -16.95
C ILE A 240 -10.77 -3.67 -18.12
N THR A 241 -11.53 -4.76 -17.89
CA THR A 241 -11.80 -5.77 -18.93
C THR A 241 -13.25 -6.20 -18.95
N ASP A 242 -13.70 -6.65 -20.16
CA ASP A 242 -15.00 -7.30 -20.38
C ASP A 242 -14.96 -8.84 -20.21
N ILE A 243 -13.85 -9.39 -19.73
CA ILE A 243 -13.70 -10.84 -19.54
C ILE A 243 -14.85 -11.38 -18.67
N PRO A 244 -15.51 -12.50 -19.06
CA PRO A 244 -16.56 -13.11 -18.26
C PRO A 244 -16.10 -13.37 -16.81
N ILE A 245 -16.98 -13.11 -15.84
CA ILE A 245 -16.64 -13.23 -14.41
C ILE A 245 -16.15 -14.64 -14.06
N ALA A 246 -16.70 -15.68 -14.72
CA ALA A 246 -16.23 -17.05 -14.53
C ALA A 246 -14.76 -17.23 -14.96
N ASN A 247 -14.34 -16.59 -16.05
CA ASN A 247 -12.97 -16.63 -16.54
C ASN A 247 -12.03 -15.84 -15.62
N ILE A 248 -12.49 -14.69 -15.10
CA ILE A 248 -11.75 -13.94 -14.07
C ILE A 248 -11.54 -14.79 -12.82
N ALA A 249 -12.58 -15.51 -12.36
CA ALA A 249 -12.46 -16.42 -11.22
C ALA A 249 -11.35 -17.47 -11.47
N THR A 250 -11.33 -18.09 -12.65
CA THR A 250 -10.30 -19.07 -13.04
C THR A 250 -8.92 -18.42 -13.10
N SER A 251 -8.79 -17.26 -13.74
CA SER A 251 -7.52 -16.50 -13.81
C SER A 251 -6.97 -16.07 -12.44
N CYS A 252 -7.85 -15.94 -11.45
CA CYS A 252 -7.46 -15.68 -10.06
C CYS A 252 -7.28 -16.97 -9.22
N GLY A 253 -7.16 -18.13 -9.86
CA GLY A 253 -6.91 -19.42 -9.21
C GLY A 253 -8.09 -19.97 -8.41
N TYR A 254 -9.34 -19.66 -8.82
CA TYR A 254 -10.54 -20.27 -8.26
C TYR A 254 -11.11 -21.31 -9.23
N GLN A 255 -11.12 -22.57 -8.82
CA GLN A 255 -11.76 -23.65 -9.61
C GLN A 255 -13.28 -23.57 -9.57
N ASN A 256 -13.85 -22.91 -8.56
CA ASN A 256 -15.29 -22.77 -8.37
C ASN A 256 -15.70 -21.29 -8.35
N PRO A 257 -16.47 -20.82 -9.36
CA PRO A 257 -16.94 -19.43 -9.43
C PRO A 257 -17.83 -19.00 -8.26
N PHE A 258 -18.53 -19.92 -7.61
CA PHE A 258 -19.32 -19.61 -6.40
C PHE A 258 -18.42 -19.35 -5.19
N ALA A 259 -17.31 -20.11 -5.05
CA ALA A 259 -16.32 -19.86 -4.01
C ALA A 259 -15.65 -18.49 -4.22
N PHE A 260 -15.31 -18.18 -5.47
CA PHE A 260 -14.82 -16.85 -5.86
C PHE A 260 -15.80 -15.73 -5.46
N SER A 261 -17.06 -15.84 -5.87
CA SER A 261 -18.07 -14.81 -5.61
C SER A 261 -18.29 -14.56 -4.11
N ARG A 262 -18.24 -15.62 -3.30
CA ARG A 262 -18.33 -15.50 -1.82
C ARG A 262 -17.11 -14.81 -1.24
N ALA A 263 -15.90 -15.22 -1.66
CA ALA A 263 -14.66 -14.61 -1.21
C ALA A 263 -14.60 -13.14 -1.62
N PHE A 264 -14.92 -12.82 -2.87
CA PHE A 264 -14.96 -11.47 -3.39
C PHE A 264 -15.93 -10.57 -2.61
N LYS A 265 -17.16 -11.06 -2.37
CA LYS A 265 -18.16 -10.31 -1.59
C LYS A 265 -17.72 -10.10 -0.14
N LYS A 266 -17.08 -11.09 0.46
CA LYS A 266 -16.54 -10.97 1.83
C LYS A 266 -15.48 -9.89 1.94
N GLU A 267 -14.56 -9.81 0.97
CA GLU A 267 -13.44 -8.86 0.97
C GLU A 267 -13.84 -7.45 0.53
N THR A 268 -14.83 -7.33 -0.39
CA THR A 268 -15.17 -6.04 -1.03
C THR A 268 -16.52 -5.48 -0.60
N GLY A 269 -17.33 -6.27 0.10
CA GLY A 269 -18.73 -5.93 0.42
C GLY A 269 -19.71 -6.10 -0.76
N MET A 270 -19.21 -6.33 -1.98
CA MET A 270 -20.00 -6.36 -3.21
C MET A 270 -19.83 -7.68 -3.97
N THR A 271 -20.85 -8.06 -4.75
CA THR A 271 -20.68 -9.17 -5.69
C THR A 271 -19.77 -8.77 -6.84
N PRO A 272 -19.06 -9.71 -7.50
CA PRO A 272 -18.21 -9.39 -8.66
C PRO A 272 -18.98 -8.64 -9.77
N ARG A 273 -20.24 -9.04 -10.02
CA ARG A 273 -21.11 -8.38 -10.99
C ARG A 273 -21.43 -6.94 -10.57
N GLY A 274 -21.89 -6.72 -9.35
CA GLY A 274 -22.19 -5.38 -8.85
C GLY A 274 -20.95 -4.50 -8.77
N TYR A 275 -19.77 -5.09 -8.52
CA TYR A 275 -18.50 -4.37 -8.56
C TYR A 275 -18.19 -3.90 -9.98
N ARG A 276 -18.32 -4.76 -10.99
CA ARG A 276 -18.15 -4.39 -12.38
C ARG A 276 -19.14 -3.30 -12.80
N GLU A 277 -20.43 -3.48 -12.54
CA GLU A 277 -21.47 -2.50 -12.89
C GLU A 277 -21.18 -1.11 -12.32
N LYS A 278 -20.53 -1.05 -11.14
CA LYS A 278 -20.21 0.22 -10.47
C LYS A 278 -18.91 0.86 -10.95
N TYR A 279 -17.89 0.03 -11.28
CA TYR A 279 -16.53 0.52 -11.46
C TYR A 279 -15.91 0.24 -12.84
N HIS A 280 -16.65 -0.39 -13.76
CA HIS A 280 -16.17 -0.67 -15.09
C HIS A 280 -15.92 0.62 -15.87
N HIS A 281 -14.72 0.77 -16.45
CA HIS A 281 -14.23 1.99 -17.09
C HIS A 281 -14.14 3.25 -16.21
N ALA A 282 -14.27 3.16 -14.92
CA ALA A 282 -13.93 4.24 -14.02
C ALA A 282 -12.40 4.31 -13.88
N GLU A 283 -11.74 5.09 -14.71
CA GLU A 283 -10.27 5.26 -14.71
C GLU A 283 -9.74 5.85 -13.39
N ASP A 284 -10.60 6.50 -12.59
CA ASP A 284 -10.22 7.25 -11.39
C ASP A 284 -10.19 6.42 -10.09
N LEU A 285 -10.45 5.11 -10.12
CA LEU A 285 -10.67 4.33 -8.89
C LEU A 285 -9.56 3.33 -8.54
N LEU A 286 -8.48 3.28 -9.30
CA LEU A 286 -7.27 2.53 -8.92
C LEU A 286 -6.39 3.31 -7.92
N ASP A 287 -6.75 4.56 -7.63
CA ASP A 287 -5.94 5.55 -6.91
C ASP A 287 -6.52 6.00 -5.56
N CYS A 288 -7.52 5.28 -5.00
CA CYS A 288 -8.01 5.55 -3.64
C CYS A 288 -7.83 4.39 -2.69
#